data_97ea78ccc7765cf77a01f0493deb6c03
#
_entry.id   97ea78ccc7765cf77a01f0493deb6c03
#
_cell.length_a   1.000
_cell.length_b   1.000
_cell.length_c   1.000
_cell.angle_alpha   90.00
_cell.angle_beta   90.00
_cell.angle_gamma   90.00
#
_symmetry.space_group_name_H-M   'P 1'
#
loop_
_entity.id
_entity.type
_entity.pdbx_description
1 polymer ?
#
loop_
_entity_poly.entity_id
_entity_poly.type
_entity_poly.pdbx_seq_one_letter_code
_entity_poly.pdbx_strand_id
1 'polypeptide(L)'
;DAGLVREILTACGTEPDDGKIADFYKTYVAHLAELLRAGDFTGEILPGVRELLDAFRQSGAILGLLTGNLEEGAMLKLERFELEEYFTFGAYGHERIERTELGPIALARAQKVHGRSFHALETVIIGDTPRDVACGRALGAWTIAVATGSSSVEELSACEPSLLLDTLEGPGQILSEMDNWSRKVIGGEDESGHPC
;
A
#
# COMPACT_ATOMS: atom_id res chain seq x y z
N ASP A 1 10.24 -7.25 3.75
CA ASP A 1 9.83 -8.22 2.70
C ASP A 1 10.73 -9.45 2.74
N ALA A 2 10.22 -10.58 2.27
CA ALA A 2 10.91 -11.88 2.38
C ALA A 2 12.22 -11.92 1.57
N GLY A 3 12.29 -11.22 0.45
CA GLY A 3 13.50 -11.12 -0.37
C GLY A 3 14.63 -10.42 0.38
N LEU A 4 14.35 -9.28 0.98
CA LEU A 4 15.31 -8.51 1.75
C LEU A 4 15.88 -9.31 2.94
N VAL A 5 15.05 -10.08 3.65
CA VAL A 5 15.54 -10.91 4.76
C VAL A 5 16.49 -12.01 4.28
N ARG A 6 16.22 -12.62 3.15
CA ARG A 6 17.13 -13.60 2.53
C ARG A 6 18.48 -12.98 2.15
N GLU A 7 18.44 -11.79 1.58
CA GLU A 7 19.65 -11.03 1.23
C GLU A 7 20.47 -10.68 2.49
N ILE A 8 19.81 -10.18 3.56
CA ILE A 8 20.47 -9.86 4.82
C ILE A 8 21.14 -11.11 5.44
N LEU A 9 20.41 -12.22 5.55
CA LEU A 9 20.96 -13.45 6.10
C LEU A 9 22.17 -13.94 5.28
N THR A 10 22.07 -13.90 3.96
CA THR A 10 23.17 -14.28 3.07
C THR A 10 24.40 -13.37 3.25
N ALA A 11 24.18 -12.06 3.32
CA ALA A 11 25.25 -11.08 3.55
C ALA A 11 25.94 -11.28 4.92
N CYS A 12 25.20 -11.78 5.91
CA CYS A 12 25.75 -12.17 7.23
C CYS A 12 26.40 -13.57 7.23
N GLY A 13 26.57 -14.22 6.08
CA GLY A 13 27.17 -15.55 5.98
C GLY A 13 26.27 -16.68 6.49
N THR A 14 24.97 -16.42 6.58
CA THR A 14 23.97 -17.38 7.04
C THR A 14 23.11 -17.83 5.86
N GLU A 15 23.08 -19.12 5.57
CA GLU A 15 22.19 -19.66 4.54
C GLU A 15 20.72 -19.50 5.00
N PRO A 16 19.86 -18.82 4.20
CA PRO A 16 18.49 -18.56 4.59
C PRO A 16 17.63 -19.82 4.44
N ASP A 17 17.15 -20.34 5.55
CA ASP A 17 16.10 -21.36 5.62
C ASP A 17 14.84 -20.79 6.32
N ASP A 18 13.73 -21.50 6.23
CA ASP A 18 12.45 -21.02 6.75
C ASP A 18 12.48 -20.81 8.27
N GLY A 19 13.26 -21.61 9.01
CA GLY A 19 13.41 -21.44 10.46
C GLY A 19 14.13 -20.15 10.81
N LYS A 20 15.26 -19.87 10.15
CA LYS A 20 16.04 -18.63 10.37
C LYS A 20 15.27 -17.37 9.93
N ILE A 21 14.50 -17.48 8.86
CA ILE A 21 13.63 -16.39 8.41
C ILE A 21 12.55 -16.12 9.46
N ALA A 22 11.91 -17.16 10.01
CA ALA A 22 10.92 -17.01 11.07
C ALA A 22 11.53 -16.42 12.35
N ASP A 23 12.73 -16.85 12.76
CA ASP A 23 13.44 -16.30 13.89
C ASP A 23 13.82 -14.83 13.68
N PHE A 24 14.24 -14.47 12.46
CA PHE A 24 14.50 -13.08 12.09
C PHE A 24 13.24 -12.22 12.23
N TYR A 25 12.11 -12.68 11.70
CA TYR A 25 10.84 -11.97 11.82
C TYR A 25 10.43 -11.76 13.26
N LYS A 26 10.48 -12.81 14.06
CA LYS A 26 10.16 -12.74 15.49
C LYS A 26 11.04 -11.73 16.24
N THR A 27 12.35 -11.76 15.98
CA THR A 27 13.31 -10.83 16.59
C THR A 27 13.05 -9.39 16.14
N TYR A 28 12.80 -9.19 14.86
CA TYR A 28 12.48 -7.87 14.31
C TYR A 28 11.21 -7.28 14.96
N VAL A 29 10.14 -8.04 15.05
CA VAL A 29 8.86 -7.57 15.63
C VAL A 29 9.05 -7.25 17.11
N ALA A 30 9.75 -8.11 17.88
CA ALA A 30 10.03 -7.86 19.29
C ALA A 30 10.82 -6.56 19.48
N HIS A 31 11.86 -6.35 18.69
CA HIS A 31 12.70 -5.15 18.76
C HIS A 31 11.95 -3.88 18.37
N LEU A 32 11.14 -3.96 17.30
CA LEU A 32 10.26 -2.87 16.89
C LEU A 32 9.28 -2.49 18.02
N ALA A 33 8.66 -3.48 18.67
CA ALA A 33 7.75 -3.24 19.79
C ALA A 33 8.45 -2.58 20.99
N GLU A 34 9.71 -2.91 21.25
CA GLU A 34 10.53 -2.25 22.28
C GLU A 34 10.82 -0.80 21.92
N LEU A 35 11.26 -0.52 20.70
CA LEU A 35 11.55 0.84 20.23
C LEU A 35 10.31 1.74 20.29
N LEU A 36 9.15 1.21 19.86
CA LEU A 36 7.88 1.95 19.92
C LEU A 36 7.46 2.26 21.37
N ARG A 37 7.63 1.31 22.30
CA ARG A 37 7.32 1.50 23.72
C ARG A 37 8.29 2.46 24.42
N ALA A 38 9.57 2.42 24.09
CA ALA A 38 10.58 3.31 24.65
C ALA A 38 10.41 4.77 24.18
N GLY A 39 9.64 4.99 23.09
CA GLY A 39 9.52 6.32 22.47
C GLY A 39 10.71 6.69 21.57
N ASP A 40 11.59 5.75 21.31
CA ASP A 40 12.80 5.96 20.48
C ASP A 40 12.50 5.85 18.97
N PHE A 41 11.25 5.54 18.62
CA PHE A 41 10.80 5.51 17.23
C PHE A 41 10.52 6.92 16.73
N THR A 42 11.30 7.38 15.77
CA THR A 42 11.26 8.77 15.21
C THR A 42 10.33 8.94 14.03
N GLY A 43 9.48 7.95 13.73
CA GLY A 43 8.50 8.04 12.64
C GLY A 43 7.43 9.10 12.92
N GLU A 44 6.87 9.65 11.85
CA GLU A 44 5.77 10.62 11.89
C GLU A 44 4.71 10.28 10.82
N ILE A 45 3.50 10.81 11.00
CA ILE A 45 2.47 10.79 9.96
C ILE A 45 2.79 11.93 8.99
N LEU A 46 2.91 11.59 7.71
CA LEU A 46 3.15 12.59 6.68
C LEU A 46 1.93 13.53 6.52
N PRO A 47 2.17 14.80 6.11
CA PRO A 47 1.11 15.78 5.90
C PRO A 47 0.02 15.26 4.95
N GLY A 48 -1.24 15.51 5.29
CA GLY A 48 -2.40 15.12 4.50
C GLY A 48 -2.87 13.67 4.66
N VAL A 49 -2.07 12.78 5.27
CA VAL A 49 -2.43 11.35 5.39
C VAL A 49 -3.72 11.16 6.19
N ARG A 50 -3.83 11.72 7.38
CA ARG A 50 -5.01 11.53 8.24
C ARG A 50 -6.25 12.14 7.61
N GLU A 51 -6.12 13.35 7.07
CA GLU A 51 -7.21 14.06 6.39
C GLU A 51 -7.73 13.29 5.17
N LEU A 52 -6.81 12.68 4.40
CA LEU A 52 -7.18 11.85 3.24
C LEU A 52 -7.87 10.55 3.66
N LEU A 53 -7.37 9.86 4.70
CA LEU A 53 -8.00 8.67 5.25
C LEU A 53 -9.41 8.96 5.78
N ASP A 54 -9.60 10.08 6.48
CA ASP A 54 -10.91 10.55 6.93
C ASP A 54 -11.86 10.85 5.76
N ALA A 55 -11.37 11.52 4.74
CA ALA A 55 -12.14 11.82 3.54
C ALA A 55 -12.57 10.56 2.78
N PHE A 56 -11.68 9.57 2.66
CA PHE A 56 -12.03 8.27 2.09
C PHE A 56 -13.08 7.53 2.91
N ARG A 57 -12.94 7.50 4.23
CA ARG A 57 -13.92 6.87 5.12
C ARG A 57 -15.30 7.56 4.99
N GLN A 58 -15.34 8.89 4.91
CA GLN A 58 -16.57 9.65 4.72
C GLN A 58 -17.21 9.42 3.35
N SER A 59 -16.43 9.20 2.31
CA SER A 59 -16.94 8.84 0.97
C SER A 59 -17.44 7.40 0.86
N GLY A 60 -17.24 6.57 1.90
CA GLY A 60 -17.59 5.15 1.90
C GLY A 60 -16.57 4.26 1.16
N ALA A 61 -15.38 4.78 0.89
CA ALA A 61 -14.30 3.99 0.31
C ALA A 61 -13.84 2.88 1.29
N ILE A 62 -13.52 1.73 0.74
CA ILE A 62 -13.00 0.59 1.49
C ILE A 62 -11.47 0.66 1.46
N LEU A 63 -10.87 0.73 2.64
CA LEU A 63 -9.43 0.91 2.79
C LEU A 63 -8.75 -0.40 3.17
N GLY A 64 -7.69 -0.73 2.45
CA GLY A 64 -6.81 -1.85 2.72
C GLY A 64 -5.35 -1.43 2.77
N LEU A 65 -4.56 -2.12 3.57
CA LEU A 65 -3.14 -1.89 3.66
C LEU A 65 -2.38 -2.79 2.67
N LEU A 66 -1.48 -2.19 1.89
CA LEU A 66 -0.56 -2.92 1.01
C LEU A 66 0.86 -2.49 1.36
N THR A 67 1.65 -3.38 1.95
CA THR A 67 2.94 -3.01 2.52
C THR A 67 3.99 -4.11 2.43
N GLY A 68 5.26 -3.71 2.28
CA GLY A 68 6.41 -4.61 2.43
C GLY A 68 6.73 -5.01 3.87
N ASN A 69 6.07 -4.42 4.88
CA ASN A 69 6.25 -4.80 6.27
C ASN A 69 5.62 -6.17 6.56
N LEU A 70 6.07 -6.79 7.66
CA LEU A 70 5.35 -7.89 8.29
C LEU A 70 4.02 -7.39 8.84
N GLU A 71 2.99 -8.22 8.89
CA GLU A 71 1.67 -7.87 9.42
C GLU A 71 1.76 -7.29 10.83
N GLU A 72 2.39 -8.02 11.77
CA GLU A 72 2.55 -7.58 13.15
C GLU A 72 3.33 -6.25 13.24
N GLY A 73 4.39 -6.09 12.45
CA GLY A 73 5.16 -4.85 12.42
C GLY A 73 4.38 -3.67 11.82
N ALA A 74 3.53 -3.92 10.84
CA ALA A 74 2.65 -2.92 10.26
C ALA A 74 1.59 -2.47 11.29
N MET A 75 0.95 -3.44 11.97
CA MET A 75 -0.06 -3.14 12.99
C MET A 75 0.53 -2.35 14.16
N LEU A 76 1.69 -2.73 14.69
CA LEU A 76 2.37 -1.97 15.75
C LEU A 76 2.64 -0.51 15.36
N LYS A 77 3.01 -0.25 14.09
CA LYS A 77 3.21 1.12 13.59
C LYS A 77 1.89 1.87 13.47
N LEU A 78 0.84 1.24 12.94
CA LEU A 78 -0.47 1.85 12.82
C LEU A 78 -1.07 2.19 14.17
N GLU A 79 -1.02 1.28 15.15
CA GLU A 79 -1.45 1.49 16.54
C GLU A 79 -0.71 2.67 17.20
N ARG A 80 0.60 2.79 16.96
CA ARG A 80 1.38 3.92 17.48
C ARG A 80 0.87 5.28 17.04
N PHE A 81 0.28 5.34 15.85
CA PHE A 81 -0.24 6.55 15.23
C PHE A 81 -1.77 6.63 15.21
N GLU A 82 -2.47 5.67 15.83
CA GLU A 82 -3.94 5.59 15.86
C GLU A 82 -4.54 5.58 14.45
N LEU A 83 -3.97 4.74 13.57
CA LEU A 83 -4.40 4.58 12.17
C LEU A 83 -4.94 3.18 11.87
N GLU A 84 -4.88 2.24 12.81
CA GLU A 84 -5.26 0.85 12.61
C GLU A 84 -6.73 0.68 12.21
N GLU A 85 -7.61 1.51 12.75
CA GLU A 85 -9.06 1.44 12.51
C GLU A 85 -9.49 1.84 11.08
N TYR A 86 -8.58 2.45 10.30
CA TYR A 86 -8.88 2.79 8.91
C TYR A 86 -8.85 1.56 8.00
N PHE A 87 -8.06 0.54 8.34
CA PHE A 87 -7.77 -0.58 7.46
C PHE A 87 -8.46 -1.85 7.92
N THR A 88 -9.37 -2.37 7.10
CA THR A 88 -10.15 -3.56 7.43
C THR A 88 -9.50 -4.87 6.94
N PHE A 89 -8.48 -4.79 6.11
CA PHE A 89 -7.68 -5.90 5.59
C PHE A 89 -6.30 -5.39 5.14
N GLY A 90 -5.39 -6.33 4.87
CA GLY A 90 -4.08 -5.96 4.33
C GLY A 90 -3.44 -7.09 3.53
N ALA A 91 -2.38 -6.77 2.77
CA ALA A 91 -1.44 -7.69 2.17
C ALA A 91 -0.02 -7.26 2.54
N TYR A 92 0.81 -8.21 2.95
CA TYR A 92 2.04 -7.97 3.69
C TYR A 92 3.26 -8.61 3.05
N GLY A 93 4.43 -8.02 3.23
CA GLY A 93 5.66 -8.39 2.54
C GLY A 93 6.21 -9.79 2.85
N HIS A 94 5.76 -10.44 3.93
CA HIS A 94 6.16 -11.83 4.22
C HIS A 94 5.40 -12.86 3.38
N GLU A 95 4.32 -12.48 2.74
CA GLU A 95 3.43 -13.38 2.02
C GLU A 95 3.91 -13.71 0.61
N ARG A 96 4.67 -12.79 0.01
CA ARG A 96 5.23 -12.93 -1.34
C ARG A 96 6.61 -12.30 -1.43
N ILE A 97 7.43 -12.82 -2.34
CA ILE A 97 8.74 -12.24 -2.65
C ILE A 97 8.55 -10.99 -3.50
N GLU A 98 7.69 -11.09 -4.52
CA GLU A 98 7.41 -9.97 -5.43
C GLU A 98 6.25 -9.13 -4.93
N ARG A 99 6.46 -7.81 -4.79
CA ARG A 99 5.42 -6.88 -4.30
C ARG A 99 4.20 -6.81 -5.22
N THR A 100 4.37 -7.03 -6.50
CA THR A 100 3.28 -7.07 -7.49
C THR A 100 2.26 -8.17 -7.23
N GLU A 101 2.65 -9.23 -6.52
CA GLU A 101 1.74 -10.31 -6.13
C GLU A 101 0.84 -9.97 -4.94
N LEU A 102 1.11 -8.88 -4.21
CA LEU A 102 0.31 -8.47 -3.06
C LEU A 102 -1.05 -7.87 -3.47
N GLY A 103 -1.14 -7.24 -4.64
CA GLY A 103 -2.39 -6.66 -5.15
C GLY A 103 -3.54 -7.68 -5.22
N PRO A 104 -3.37 -8.81 -5.92
CA PRO A 104 -4.39 -9.87 -5.96
C PRO A 104 -4.77 -10.42 -4.58
N ILE A 105 -3.80 -10.54 -3.66
CA ILE A 105 -4.07 -10.99 -2.28
C ILE A 105 -4.95 -9.97 -1.55
N ALA A 106 -4.65 -8.68 -1.67
CA ALA A 106 -5.44 -7.61 -1.08
C ALA A 106 -6.89 -7.64 -1.58
N LEU A 107 -7.10 -7.78 -2.91
CA LEU A 107 -8.45 -7.88 -3.48
C LEU A 107 -9.23 -9.10 -2.98
N ALA A 108 -8.57 -10.27 -2.91
CA ALA A 108 -9.21 -11.48 -2.40
C ALA A 108 -9.62 -11.32 -0.92
N ARG A 109 -8.82 -10.63 -0.11
CA ARG A 109 -9.15 -10.32 1.29
C ARG A 109 -10.27 -9.29 1.40
N ALA A 110 -10.24 -8.24 0.59
CA ALA A 110 -11.33 -7.27 0.50
C ALA A 110 -12.66 -7.98 0.21
N GLN A 111 -12.69 -8.86 -0.79
CA GLN A 111 -13.87 -9.66 -1.12
C GLN A 111 -14.35 -10.50 0.06
N LYS A 112 -13.44 -11.18 0.76
CA LYS A 112 -13.77 -12.00 1.91
C LYS A 112 -14.36 -11.20 3.07
N VAL A 113 -13.80 -10.02 3.35
CA VAL A 113 -14.22 -9.18 4.47
C VAL A 113 -15.55 -8.47 4.17
N HIS A 114 -15.72 -7.96 2.95
CA HIS A 114 -16.87 -7.13 2.58
C HIS A 114 -17.97 -7.87 1.82
N GLY A 115 -17.78 -9.16 1.50
CA GLY A 115 -18.81 -10.00 0.86
C GLY A 115 -19.16 -9.61 -0.58
N ARG A 116 -18.34 -8.81 -1.26
CA ARG A 116 -18.50 -8.43 -2.67
C ARG A 116 -17.18 -8.54 -3.44
N SER A 117 -17.28 -8.76 -4.74
CA SER A 117 -16.12 -8.71 -5.63
C SER A 117 -15.68 -7.26 -5.85
N PHE A 118 -14.39 -7.08 -6.06
CA PHE A 118 -13.77 -5.81 -6.43
C PHE A 118 -13.01 -6.01 -7.73
N HIS A 119 -13.26 -5.15 -8.70
CA HIS A 119 -12.51 -5.14 -9.95
C HIS A 119 -11.25 -4.26 -9.80
N ALA A 120 -10.21 -4.61 -10.53
CA ALA A 120 -9.00 -3.79 -10.60
C ALA A 120 -9.31 -2.32 -10.98
N LEU A 121 -10.26 -2.12 -11.89
CA LEU A 121 -10.74 -0.81 -12.32
C LEU A 121 -11.52 -0.02 -11.26
N GLU A 122 -11.93 -0.64 -10.14
CA GLU A 122 -12.51 0.03 -8.97
C GLU A 122 -11.47 0.27 -7.88
N THR A 123 -10.21 -0.09 -8.15
CA THR A 123 -9.14 -0.11 -7.16
C THR A 123 -8.12 0.99 -7.45
N VAL A 124 -7.70 1.66 -6.39
CA VAL A 124 -6.62 2.66 -6.43
C VAL A 124 -5.50 2.19 -5.52
N ILE A 125 -4.27 2.20 -6.01
CA ILE A 125 -3.07 1.99 -5.19
C ILE A 125 -2.37 3.33 -5.02
N ILE A 126 -2.18 3.73 -3.77
CA ILE A 126 -1.49 4.95 -3.39
C ILE A 126 -0.18 4.56 -2.70
N GLY A 127 0.94 5.09 -3.15
CA GLY A 127 2.24 4.79 -2.56
C GLY A 127 3.33 5.76 -2.99
N ASP A 128 4.49 5.65 -2.37
CA ASP A 128 5.61 6.58 -2.51
C ASP A 128 6.84 5.95 -3.19
N THR A 129 6.68 4.74 -3.75
CA THR A 129 7.79 4.03 -4.40
C THR A 129 7.42 3.51 -5.80
N PRO A 130 8.43 3.30 -6.68
CA PRO A 130 8.26 2.61 -7.96
C PRO A 130 7.57 1.24 -7.84
N ARG A 131 7.78 0.55 -6.70
CA ARG A 131 7.16 -0.76 -6.44
C ARG A 131 5.64 -0.67 -6.26
N ASP A 132 5.13 0.43 -5.71
CA ASP A 132 3.70 0.66 -5.54
C ASP A 132 3.03 0.91 -6.90
N VAL A 133 3.67 1.71 -7.74
CA VAL A 133 3.21 1.94 -9.13
C VAL A 133 3.22 0.63 -9.92
N ALA A 134 4.30 -0.15 -9.81
CA ALA A 134 4.41 -1.45 -10.48
C ALA A 134 3.33 -2.44 -10.00
N CYS A 135 3.01 -2.44 -8.70
CA CYS A 135 1.96 -3.27 -8.13
C CYS A 135 0.58 -2.89 -8.70
N GLY A 136 0.25 -1.59 -8.72
CA GLY A 136 -1.01 -1.12 -9.29
C GLY A 136 -1.14 -1.42 -10.77
N ARG A 137 -0.07 -1.19 -11.53
CA ARG A 137 -0.03 -1.50 -12.97
C ARG A 137 -0.21 -3.00 -13.23
N ALA A 138 0.47 -3.86 -12.47
CA ALA A 138 0.33 -5.31 -12.60
C ALA A 138 -1.09 -5.80 -12.27
N LEU A 139 -1.78 -5.12 -11.35
CA LEU A 139 -3.16 -5.38 -11.00
C LEU A 139 -4.16 -4.82 -12.03
N GLY A 140 -3.77 -3.85 -12.84
CA GLY A 140 -4.67 -3.07 -13.69
C GLY A 140 -5.47 -2.02 -12.91
N ALA A 141 -4.99 -1.62 -11.74
CA ALA A 141 -5.57 -0.61 -10.88
C ALA A 141 -5.08 0.79 -11.24
N TRP A 142 -5.81 1.81 -10.83
CA TRP A 142 -5.34 3.18 -10.88
C TRP A 142 -4.24 3.42 -9.86
N THR A 143 -3.23 4.23 -10.20
CA THR A 143 -2.06 4.44 -9.35
C THR A 143 -1.87 5.91 -9.04
N ILE A 144 -1.73 6.22 -7.75
CA ILE A 144 -1.34 7.54 -7.27
C ILE A 144 0.05 7.41 -6.65
N ALA A 145 1.05 8.02 -7.25
CA ALA A 145 2.38 8.13 -6.68
C ALA A 145 2.51 9.45 -5.91
N VAL A 146 3.13 9.41 -4.73
CA VAL A 146 3.30 10.58 -3.86
C VAL A 146 4.76 10.75 -3.51
N ALA A 147 5.35 11.89 -3.85
CA ALA A 147 6.78 12.17 -3.64
C ALA A 147 7.09 12.65 -2.20
N THR A 148 6.50 12.01 -1.19
CA THR A 148 6.75 12.33 0.23
C THR A 148 7.70 11.36 0.91
N GLY A 149 8.07 10.28 0.23
CA GLY A 149 8.96 9.22 0.74
C GLY A 149 10.41 9.38 0.26
N SER A 150 11.06 8.24 0.09
CA SER A 150 12.48 8.19 -0.32
C SER A 150 12.70 8.31 -1.83
N SER A 151 11.65 8.15 -2.65
CA SER A 151 11.76 8.23 -4.11
C SER A 151 11.57 9.67 -4.60
N SER A 152 12.38 10.07 -5.57
CA SER A 152 12.27 11.40 -6.17
C SER A 152 11.07 11.50 -7.13
N VAL A 153 10.64 12.73 -7.43
CA VAL A 153 9.60 13.01 -8.42
C VAL A 153 9.97 12.42 -9.78
N GLU A 154 11.25 12.51 -10.17
CA GLU A 154 11.74 11.98 -11.43
C GLU A 154 11.66 10.46 -11.50
N GLU A 155 12.04 9.76 -10.41
CA GLU A 155 11.94 8.30 -10.32
C GLU A 155 10.48 7.83 -10.38
N LEU A 156 9.59 8.49 -9.66
CA LEU A 156 8.16 8.18 -9.69
C LEU A 156 7.53 8.50 -11.04
N SER A 157 7.87 9.63 -11.65
CA SER A 157 7.40 10.03 -12.98
C SER A 157 7.82 9.03 -14.06
N ALA A 158 9.05 8.52 -13.98
CA ALA A 158 9.56 7.51 -14.91
C ALA A 158 8.77 6.19 -14.87
N CYS A 159 8.05 5.92 -13.78
CA CYS A 159 7.16 4.76 -13.65
C CYS A 159 5.78 5.00 -14.26
N GLU A 160 5.49 6.21 -14.76
CA GLU A 160 4.21 6.60 -15.39
C GLU A 160 2.99 6.24 -14.50
N PRO A 161 2.89 6.75 -13.25
CA PRO A 161 1.69 6.57 -12.44
C PRO A 161 0.49 7.27 -13.10
N SER A 162 -0.71 6.86 -12.76
CA SER A 162 -1.93 7.52 -13.27
C SER A 162 -2.07 8.96 -12.77
N LEU A 163 -1.57 9.21 -11.54
CA LEU A 163 -1.46 10.54 -10.94
C LEU A 163 -0.17 10.61 -10.13
N LEU A 164 0.56 11.72 -10.26
CA LEU A 164 1.75 12.02 -9.45
C LEU A 164 1.48 13.27 -8.62
N LEU A 165 1.74 13.18 -7.32
CA LEU A 165 1.52 14.25 -6.35
C LEU A 165 2.79 14.52 -5.54
N ASP A 166 2.99 15.76 -5.14
CA ASP A 166 4.06 16.14 -4.21
C ASP A 166 3.68 15.86 -2.76
N THR A 167 2.39 15.90 -2.43
CA THR A 167 1.86 15.72 -1.08
C THR A 167 0.44 15.13 -1.11
N LEU A 168 -0.01 14.58 0.02
CA LEU A 168 -1.41 14.14 0.21
C LEU A 168 -2.30 15.24 0.81
N GLU A 169 -1.79 16.45 0.97
CA GLU A 169 -2.59 17.59 1.42
C GLU A 169 -3.66 17.97 0.39
N GLY A 170 -4.80 18.46 0.87
CA GLY A 170 -5.91 18.83 0.00
C GLY A 170 -6.70 17.63 -0.56
N PRO A 171 -7.25 16.76 0.31
CA PRO A 171 -7.94 15.52 -0.09
C PRO A 171 -9.07 15.74 -1.09
N GLY A 172 -9.69 16.93 -1.12
CA GLY A 172 -10.74 17.27 -2.08
C GLY A 172 -10.28 17.20 -3.54
N GLN A 173 -9.06 17.59 -3.84
CA GLN A 173 -8.50 17.49 -5.18
C GLN A 173 -8.28 16.01 -5.56
N ILE A 174 -7.72 15.21 -4.65
CA ILE A 174 -7.47 13.78 -4.87
C ILE A 174 -8.79 13.04 -5.13
N LEU A 175 -9.81 13.29 -4.30
CA LEU A 175 -11.15 12.71 -4.49
C LEU A 175 -11.76 13.12 -5.83
N SER A 176 -11.63 14.39 -6.23
CA SER A 176 -12.14 14.88 -7.52
C SER A 176 -11.47 14.19 -8.70
N GLU A 177 -10.16 13.97 -8.65
CA GLU A 177 -9.43 13.24 -9.69
C GLU A 177 -9.85 11.76 -9.75
N MET A 178 -10.04 11.12 -8.59
CA MET A 178 -10.55 9.75 -8.51
C MET A 178 -11.97 9.63 -9.07
N ASP A 179 -12.85 10.58 -8.77
CA ASP A 179 -14.21 10.63 -9.32
C ASP A 179 -14.21 10.81 -10.83
N ASN A 180 -13.33 11.68 -11.36
CA ASN A 180 -13.19 11.90 -12.79
C ASN A 180 -12.69 10.64 -13.50
N TRP A 181 -11.70 9.95 -12.89
CA TRP A 181 -11.21 8.68 -13.39
C TRP A 181 -12.30 7.61 -13.37
N SER A 182 -12.99 7.44 -12.24
CA SER A 182 -14.06 6.45 -12.09
C SER A 182 -15.15 6.63 -13.14
N ARG A 183 -15.60 7.87 -13.41
CA ARG A 183 -16.59 8.16 -14.46
C ARG A 183 -16.12 7.80 -15.86
N LYS A 184 -14.83 8.01 -16.17
CA LYS A 184 -14.27 7.64 -17.49
C LYS A 184 -14.18 6.14 -17.68
N VAL A 185 -13.87 5.39 -16.62
CA VAL A 185 -13.63 3.95 -16.68
C VAL A 185 -14.93 3.16 -16.55
N ILE A 186 -15.82 3.57 -15.63
CA ILE A 186 -17.09 2.87 -15.35
C ILE A 186 -18.23 3.40 -16.23
N GLY A 187 -18.19 4.70 -16.58
CA GLY A 187 -19.18 5.36 -17.44
C GLY A 187 -18.83 5.39 -18.93
N GLY A 188 -17.74 4.75 -19.34
CA GLY A 188 -17.28 4.73 -20.71
C GLY A 188 -18.26 4.01 -21.64
N GLU A 189 -19.20 4.77 -22.19
CA GLU A 189 -19.71 4.50 -23.51
C GLU A 189 -18.53 4.76 -24.46
N ASP A 190 -18.04 3.68 -25.08
CA ASP A 190 -17.12 3.73 -26.19
C ASP A 190 -17.66 4.74 -27.23
N GLU A 191 -16.88 5.74 -27.62
CA GLU A 191 -17.23 6.66 -28.72
C GLU A 191 -17.48 5.91 -30.05
N SER A 192 -17.28 4.59 -30.06
CA SER A 192 -17.54 3.69 -31.21
C SER A 192 -18.92 3.02 -31.20
N GLY A 193 -19.75 3.21 -30.19
CA GLY A 193 -21.17 2.75 -30.19
C GLY A 193 -21.39 1.24 -30.22
N HIS A 194 -20.42 0.45 -29.73
CA HIS A 194 -20.59 -1.00 -29.60
C HIS A 194 -20.52 -1.38 -28.11
N PRO A 195 -21.57 -2.02 -27.57
CA PRO A 195 -21.53 -2.56 -26.20
C PRO A 195 -20.56 -3.75 -26.14
N CYS A 196 -19.65 -3.74 -25.18
CA CYS A 196 -18.85 -4.91 -24.81
C CYS A 196 -19.66 -5.94 -24.06
#